data_e507d2448c1f9e0dd6c6d268d4a400c4
#
_entry.id   e507d2448c1f9e0dd6c6d268d4a400c4
#
_cell.length_a   1.000
_cell.length_b   1.000
_cell.length_c   1.000
_cell.angle_alpha   90.00
_cell.angle_beta   90.00
_cell.angle_gamma   90.00
#
_symmetry.space_group_name_H-M   'P 1'
#
loop_
_entity.id
_entity.type
_entity.pdbx_description
1 polymer ?
#
loop_
_entity_poly.entity_id
_entity_poly.type
_entity_poly.pdbx_seq_one_letter_code
_entity_poly.pdbx_strand_id
1 'polypeptide(L)'
;MRNVNTIKINFKGGIISPSGLYNILISVSKSHLLYVRFGLRQQLLIDVNIEDMDFIRAELNMLGIIYEINKDEYPNIVSSYPAEEIFIIDTWLTGDTYKRIFEMIDYTPRLKINISDSNQSFTPLLTGNINWVASPSDRDYWHLFIRFPKTNIVYEWKDVVHSKSVAAISKRIEEIIFAQAEKFYDNKDASGDELFELTKSGNFTTKTEEAPLTLPPYKLPYYEGINRYSDKYWLGIYRRDELFEIRFLKEACLLCIKTGIEQLCSTPWKTIIIKGIQEKNRYDWNLLLDKYQINMRHAANELNFQVDDNSLKALKLKHHLVKYLNDDDTRTFGVCIGIKTRLKSEVFSSILVRRKPLIRIGKGGLFYVYDILCAKDFNPNERTAFAFSKDNPKFLLAEQLRRAVLSFYKYHGKTDVVKAVVTNEVESPDAEP
;
A
#
# COMPACT_ATOMS: atom_id res chain seq x y z
N MET A 1 -18.65 -0.57 -24.48
CA MET A 1 -18.65 -1.05 -23.09
C MET A 1 -17.42 -1.96 -22.93
N ARG A 2 -16.76 -2.01 -21.79
CA ARG A 2 -15.72 -3.03 -21.58
C ARG A 2 -16.41 -4.38 -21.43
N ASN A 3 -16.16 -5.31 -22.35
CA ASN A 3 -16.61 -6.71 -22.23
C ASN A 3 -15.73 -7.51 -21.25
N VAL A 4 -15.25 -6.86 -20.20
CA VAL A 4 -14.28 -7.42 -19.25
C VAL A 4 -14.74 -7.16 -17.82
N ASN A 5 -14.80 -8.21 -17.03
CA ASN A 5 -15.00 -8.16 -15.59
C ASN A 5 -13.68 -8.35 -14.86
N THR A 6 -13.50 -7.69 -13.71
CA THR A 6 -12.33 -7.89 -12.87
C THR A 6 -12.71 -8.79 -11.68
N ILE A 7 -12.07 -9.93 -11.57
CA ILE A 7 -12.09 -10.79 -10.39
C ILE A 7 -11.03 -10.28 -9.44
N LYS A 8 -11.38 -10.15 -8.16
CA LYS A 8 -10.51 -9.74 -7.08
C LYS A 8 -10.36 -10.88 -6.08
N ILE A 9 -9.13 -11.29 -5.78
CA ILE A 9 -8.79 -12.29 -4.78
C ILE A 9 -7.94 -11.62 -3.70
N ASN A 10 -8.37 -11.74 -2.45
CA ASN A 10 -7.70 -11.15 -1.31
C ASN A 10 -6.61 -12.09 -0.76
N PHE A 11 -5.45 -11.53 -0.42
CA PHE A 11 -4.40 -12.19 0.33
C PHE A 11 -4.16 -11.41 1.62
N LYS A 12 -4.57 -11.95 2.75
CA LYS A 12 -4.43 -11.28 4.05
C LYS A 12 -2.99 -10.78 4.24
N GLY A 13 -2.84 -9.47 4.46
CA GLY A 13 -1.54 -8.84 4.65
C GLY A 13 -0.58 -8.87 3.45
N GLY A 14 -1.07 -9.24 2.27
CA GLY A 14 -0.26 -9.39 1.07
C GLY A 14 0.56 -10.69 1.01
N ILE A 15 0.34 -11.63 1.93
CA ILE A 15 1.08 -12.90 2.00
C ILE A 15 0.46 -13.91 1.05
N ILE A 16 1.26 -14.47 0.16
CA ILE A 16 0.81 -15.37 -0.89
C ILE A 16 1.59 -16.69 -0.81
N SER A 17 0.89 -17.81 -0.66
CA SER A 17 1.49 -19.13 -0.80
C SER A 17 1.86 -19.39 -2.27
N PRO A 18 3.11 -19.80 -2.60
CA PRO A 18 3.49 -20.14 -3.96
C PRO A 18 2.61 -21.22 -4.60
N SER A 19 2.27 -22.28 -3.85
CA SER A 19 1.41 -23.36 -4.32
C SER A 19 -0.02 -22.87 -4.57
N GLY A 20 -0.57 -22.03 -3.66
CA GLY A 20 -1.90 -21.45 -3.81
C GLY A 20 -1.99 -20.55 -5.05
N LEU A 21 -1.02 -19.66 -5.24
CA LEU A 21 -0.95 -18.80 -6.43
C LEU A 21 -0.77 -19.62 -7.70
N TYR A 22 0.10 -20.63 -7.70
CA TYR A 22 0.31 -21.52 -8.82
C TYR A 22 -0.99 -22.17 -9.29
N ASN A 23 -1.78 -22.72 -8.35
CA ASN A 23 -3.06 -23.36 -8.67
C ASN A 23 -4.08 -22.37 -9.26
N ILE A 24 -4.18 -21.15 -8.71
CA ILE A 24 -5.01 -20.08 -9.27
C ILE A 24 -4.57 -19.77 -10.70
N LEU A 25 -3.26 -19.60 -10.93
CA LEU A 25 -2.72 -19.27 -12.24
C LEU A 25 -2.90 -20.39 -13.28
N ILE A 26 -2.82 -21.66 -12.87
CA ILE A 26 -3.16 -22.82 -13.73
C ILE A 26 -4.61 -22.73 -14.18
N SER A 27 -5.53 -22.56 -13.24
CA SER A 27 -6.97 -22.50 -13.54
C SER A 27 -7.31 -21.35 -14.47
N VAL A 28 -6.82 -20.13 -14.19
CA VAL A 28 -7.13 -18.98 -15.05
C VAL A 28 -6.44 -19.04 -16.41
N SER A 29 -5.28 -19.72 -16.53
CA SER A 29 -4.59 -19.89 -17.81
C SER A 29 -5.33 -20.78 -18.81
N LYS A 30 -6.29 -21.60 -18.37
CA LYS A 30 -7.13 -22.44 -19.23
C LYS A 30 -8.07 -21.62 -20.13
N SER A 31 -8.38 -20.37 -19.76
CA SER A 31 -9.16 -19.42 -20.59
C SER A 31 -8.29 -18.48 -21.43
N HIS A 32 -7.05 -18.89 -21.74
CA HIS A 32 -6.10 -18.13 -22.55
C HIS A 32 -5.73 -16.75 -22.00
N LEU A 33 -5.97 -16.49 -20.70
CA LEU A 33 -5.50 -15.28 -20.04
C LEU A 33 -3.96 -15.27 -19.98
N LEU A 34 -3.38 -14.13 -20.35
CA LEU A 34 -1.93 -13.97 -20.41
C LEU A 34 -1.37 -13.23 -19.20
N TYR A 35 -2.17 -12.36 -18.59
CA TYR A 35 -1.70 -11.44 -17.55
C TYR A 35 -2.65 -11.38 -16.37
N VAL A 36 -2.07 -11.12 -15.20
CA VAL A 36 -2.76 -10.72 -13.98
C VAL A 36 -2.12 -9.44 -13.43
N ARG A 37 -2.76 -8.80 -12.44
CA ARG A 37 -2.27 -7.59 -11.81
C ARG A 37 -2.37 -7.71 -10.29
N PHE A 38 -1.59 -6.87 -9.58
CA PHE A 38 -1.75 -6.68 -8.15
C PHE A 38 -2.37 -5.30 -7.87
N GLY A 39 -3.20 -5.20 -6.83
CA GLY A 39 -3.91 -4.00 -6.45
C GLY A 39 -3.23 -3.24 -5.30
N LEU A 40 -3.63 -1.98 -5.09
CA LEU A 40 -3.15 -1.11 -4.01
C LEU A 40 -3.37 -1.71 -2.61
N ARG A 41 -4.37 -2.57 -2.46
CA ARG A 41 -4.62 -3.29 -1.21
C ARG A 41 -4.06 -4.71 -1.20
N GLN A 42 -2.96 -4.94 -1.93
CA GLN A 42 -2.24 -6.23 -1.92
C GLN A 42 -3.10 -7.42 -2.38
N GLN A 43 -4.03 -7.19 -3.33
CA GLN A 43 -4.90 -8.23 -3.91
C GLN A 43 -4.37 -8.69 -5.26
N LEU A 44 -4.81 -9.88 -5.69
CA LEU A 44 -4.70 -10.31 -7.09
C LEU A 44 -5.94 -9.82 -7.85
N LEU A 45 -5.72 -9.22 -9.00
CA LEU A 45 -6.75 -8.72 -9.91
C LEU A 45 -6.62 -9.45 -11.26
N ILE A 46 -7.70 -10.08 -11.70
CA ILE A 46 -7.77 -10.85 -12.93
C ILE A 46 -8.85 -10.27 -13.82
N ASP A 47 -8.47 -9.74 -14.97
CA ASP A 47 -9.41 -9.20 -15.95
C ASP A 47 -9.85 -10.33 -16.89
N VAL A 48 -11.12 -10.71 -16.81
CA VAL A 48 -11.73 -11.84 -17.53
C VAL A 48 -12.77 -11.34 -18.51
N ASN A 49 -12.74 -11.82 -19.74
CA ASN A 49 -13.82 -11.58 -20.72
C ASN A 49 -15.14 -12.16 -20.22
N ILE A 50 -16.24 -11.53 -20.59
CA ILE A 50 -17.58 -11.98 -20.15
C ILE A 50 -17.83 -13.43 -20.59
N GLU A 51 -17.34 -13.82 -21.77
CA GLU A 51 -17.49 -15.16 -22.32
C GLU A 51 -16.82 -16.24 -21.49
N ASP A 52 -15.68 -15.94 -20.84
CA ASP A 52 -14.90 -16.88 -20.04
C ASP A 52 -15.33 -16.89 -18.56
N MET A 53 -16.24 -15.99 -18.14
CA MET A 53 -16.54 -15.77 -16.74
C MET A 53 -17.06 -16.99 -16.00
N ASP A 54 -18.01 -17.72 -16.60
CA ASP A 54 -18.63 -18.88 -15.94
C ASP A 54 -17.63 -20.02 -15.78
N PHE A 55 -16.76 -20.20 -16.78
CA PHE A 55 -15.67 -21.17 -16.70
C PHE A 55 -14.69 -20.83 -15.57
N ILE A 56 -14.20 -19.59 -15.51
CA ILE A 56 -13.26 -19.16 -14.45
C ILE A 56 -13.89 -19.25 -13.06
N ARG A 57 -15.18 -18.89 -12.92
CA ARG A 57 -15.91 -19.03 -11.65
C ARG A 57 -15.96 -20.50 -11.19
N ALA A 58 -16.24 -21.42 -12.12
CA ALA A 58 -16.25 -22.85 -11.80
C ALA A 58 -14.87 -23.34 -11.33
N GLU A 59 -13.80 -22.95 -12.03
CA GLU A 59 -12.42 -23.30 -11.66
C GLU A 59 -12.03 -22.75 -10.27
N LEU A 60 -12.30 -21.48 -10.00
CA LEU A 60 -11.97 -20.86 -8.69
C LEU A 60 -12.82 -21.47 -7.56
N ASN A 61 -14.08 -21.80 -7.80
CA ASN A 61 -14.94 -22.46 -6.84
C ASN A 61 -14.45 -23.88 -6.51
N MET A 62 -13.97 -24.64 -7.50
CA MET A 62 -13.34 -25.95 -7.28
C MET A 62 -12.10 -25.88 -6.41
N LEU A 63 -11.35 -24.77 -6.47
CA LEU A 63 -10.20 -24.52 -5.60
C LEU A 63 -10.59 -23.98 -4.22
N GLY A 64 -11.88 -23.75 -3.95
CA GLY A 64 -12.35 -23.10 -2.72
C GLY A 64 -11.89 -21.65 -2.55
N ILE A 65 -11.57 -20.96 -3.64
CA ILE A 65 -11.08 -19.56 -3.61
C ILE A 65 -12.26 -18.61 -3.42
N ILE A 66 -12.15 -17.74 -2.42
CA ILE A 66 -13.10 -16.64 -2.21
C ILE A 66 -12.68 -15.45 -3.07
N TYR A 67 -13.61 -14.93 -3.87
CA TYR A 67 -13.37 -13.80 -4.77
C TYR A 67 -14.58 -12.88 -4.88
N GLU A 68 -14.35 -11.66 -5.36
CA GLU A 68 -15.39 -10.70 -5.74
C GLU A 68 -15.27 -10.32 -7.22
N ILE A 69 -16.39 -9.95 -7.83
CA ILE A 69 -16.43 -9.52 -9.24
C ILE A 69 -16.90 -8.06 -9.31
N ASN A 70 -16.06 -7.16 -9.81
CA ASN A 70 -16.33 -5.73 -9.96
C ASN A 70 -16.80 -5.00 -8.67
N LYS A 71 -16.59 -5.61 -7.51
CA LYS A 71 -16.98 -5.11 -6.20
C LYS A 71 -15.78 -4.95 -5.29
N ASP A 72 -15.96 -4.23 -4.21
CA ASP A 72 -15.02 -4.08 -3.09
C ASP A 72 -15.83 -4.04 -1.78
N GLU A 73 -16.66 -5.04 -1.58
CA GLU A 73 -17.51 -5.19 -0.42
C GLU A 73 -16.72 -5.73 0.77
N TYR A 74 -15.79 -6.63 0.47
CA TYR A 74 -14.88 -7.24 1.44
C TYR A 74 -13.43 -6.86 1.10
N PRO A 75 -12.95 -5.70 1.57
CA PRO A 75 -11.62 -5.23 1.25
C PRO A 75 -10.55 -6.09 1.92
N ASN A 76 -9.41 -6.25 1.24
CA ASN A 76 -8.28 -6.98 1.81
C ASN A 76 -7.70 -6.27 3.04
N ILE A 77 -7.17 -7.06 3.97
CA ILE A 77 -6.31 -6.57 5.05
C ILE A 77 -4.94 -6.25 4.45
N VAL A 78 -4.49 -5.01 4.61
CA VAL A 78 -3.16 -4.54 4.16
C VAL A 78 -2.18 -4.64 5.31
N SER A 79 -0.94 -5.03 5.03
CA SER A 79 0.10 -4.99 6.06
C SER A 79 1.46 -4.54 5.54
N SER A 80 2.33 -4.17 6.49
CA SER A 80 3.73 -3.91 6.21
C SER A 80 4.62 -5.18 6.25
N TYR A 81 4.03 -6.38 6.32
CA TYR A 81 4.75 -7.65 6.23
C TYR A 81 5.73 -7.75 5.04
N PRO A 82 5.39 -7.24 3.83
CA PRO A 82 6.36 -7.23 2.72
C PRO A 82 7.64 -6.45 3.01
N ALA A 83 7.58 -5.45 3.88
CA ALA A 83 8.73 -4.62 4.28
C ALA A 83 9.54 -5.21 5.45
N GLU A 84 8.99 -6.17 6.17
CA GLU A 84 9.60 -6.80 7.33
C GLU A 84 10.93 -7.45 6.95
N GLU A 85 11.95 -7.31 7.78
CA GLU A 85 13.36 -7.71 7.60
C GLU A 85 14.14 -6.98 6.49
N ILE A 86 13.48 -6.33 5.52
CA ILE A 86 14.18 -5.71 4.37
C ILE A 86 14.18 -4.18 4.39
N PHE A 87 13.13 -3.55 4.89
CA PHE A 87 13.00 -2.10 5.01
C PHE A 87 12.77 -1.64 6.45
N ILE A 88 12.60 -2.57 7.36
CA ILE A 88 12.37 -2.34 8.79
C ILE A 88 13.51 -3.01 9.53
N ILE A 89 14.24 -2.21 10.28
CA ILE A 89 15.29 -2.63 11.20
C ILE A 89 14.85 -2.17 12.58
N ASP A 90 15.22 -2.85 13.63
CA ASP A 90 14.92 -2.47 15.02
C ASP A 90 13.41 -2.37 15.34
N THR A 91 12.70 -3.47 15.15
CA THR A 91 11.30 -3.63 15.57
C THR A 91 11.10 -4.92 16.36
N TRP A 92 10.12 -4.89 17.27
CA TRP A 92 9.63 -6.11 17.92
C TRP A 92 8.67 -6.91 17.04
N LEU A 93 8.11 -6.28 16.00
CA LEU A 93 7.10 -6.85 15.13
C LEU A 93 7.75 -7.81 14.12
N THR A 94 7.50 -9.09 14.30
CA THR A 94 8.06 -10.16 13.47
C THR A 94 7.02 -10.76 12.53
N GLY A 95 7.47 -11.50 11.52
CA GLY A 95 6.60 -12.22 10.60
C GLY A 95 5.59 -13.13 11.29
N ASP A 96 5.97 -13.79 12.39
CA ASP A 96 5.08 -14.66 13.17
C ASP A 96 4.00 -13.87 13.92
N THR A 97 4.31 -12.63 14.33
CA THR A 97 3.31 -11.77 14.98
C THR A 97 2.24 -11.35 13.97
N TYR A 98 2.62 -10.98 12.74
CA TYR A 98 1.65 -10.70 11.68
C TYR A 98 0.75 -11.91 11.42
N LYS A 99 1.34 -13.10 11.23
CA LYS A 99 0.59 -14.33 10.93
C LYS A 99 -0.41 -14.65 12.05
N ARG A 100 0.01 -14.58 13.32
CA ARG A 100 -0.88 -14.79 14.47
C ARG A 100 -2.06 -13.82 14.48
N ILE A 101 -1.83 -12.53 14.17
CA ILE A 101 -2.94 -11.56 14.09
C ILE A 101 -3.87 -11.91 12.92
N PHE A 102 -3.35 -12.31 11.76
CA PHE A 102 -4.20 -12.72 10.63
C PHE A 102 -5.00 -13.98 10.89
N GLU A 103 -4.47 -14.94 11.66
CA GLU A 103 -5.18 -16.14 12.11
C GLU A 103 -6.30 -15.80 13.09
N MET A 104 -6.07 -14.86 14.02
CA MET A 104 -7.09 -14.40 14.94
C MET A 104 -8.25 -13.64 14.26
N ILE A 105 -8.03 -13.05 13.07
CA ILE A 105 -9.10 -12.46 12.27
C ILE A 105 -9.84 -13.59 11.53
N ASP A 106 -10.79 -14.22 12.23
CA ASP A 106 -11.58 -15.37 11.77
C ASP A 106 -12.83 -15.02 10.95
N TYR A 107 -13.02 -13.73 10.66
CA TYR A 107 -14.16 -13.20 9.90
C TYR A 107 -13.68 -12.50 8.62
N THR A 108 -14.61 -12.19 7.74
CA THR A 108 -14.35 -11.42 6.52
C THR A 108 -14.69 -9.95 6.75
N PRO A 109 -13.68 -9.05 6.90
CA PRO A 109 -13.93 -7.65 7.19
C PRO A 109 -14.67 -6.93 6.05
N ARG A 110 -15.61 -6.09 6.42
CA ARG A 110 -16.30 -5.13 5.52
C ARG A 110 -15.66 -3.74 5.60
N LEU A 111 -14.91 -3.46 6.64
CA LEU A 111 -14.09 -2.28 6.79
C LEU A 111 -12.64 -2.58 6.37
N LYS A 112 -11.96 -1.56 5.85
CA LYS A 112 -10.56 -1.63 5.46
C LYS A 112 -9.67 -1.65 6.69
N ILE A 113 -8.95 -2.76 6.89
CA ILE A 113 -7.99 -2.92 8.00
C ILE A 113 -6.57 -2.79 7.46
N ASN A 114 -5.74 -2.01 8.15
CA ASN A 114 -4.30 -1.95 7.93
C ASN A 114 -3.58 -2.36 9.21
N ILE A 115 -2.51 -3.16 9.08
CA ILE A 115 -1.66 -3.63 10.17
C ILE A 115 -0.20 -3.33 9.79
N SER A 116 0.39 -2.32 10.43
CA SER A 116 1.65 -1.75 9.98
C SER A 116 2.62 -1.51 11.13
N ASP A 117 3.90 -1.68 10.83
CA ASP A 117 4.98 -1.22 11.70
C ASP A 117 5.07 0.32 11.65
N SER A 118 5.37 0.94 12.78
CA SER A 118 5.59 2.39 12.86
C SER A 118 6.90 2.83 12.20
N ASN A 119 7.92 1.96 12.20
CA ASN A 119 9.27 2.27 11.71
C ASN A 119 9.47 1.89 10.25
N GLN A 120 8.55 2.31 9.37
CA GLN A 120 8.67 2.07 7.93
C GLN A 120 7.91 3.10 7.10
N SER A 121 8.32 3.27 5.84
CA SER A 121 7.71 4.19 4.87
C SER A 121 7.23 3.48 3.60
N PHE A 122 7.22 2.16 3.59
CA PHE A 122 6.87 1.37 2.41
C PHE A 122 5.36 1.11 2.31
N THR A 123 4.73 0.78 3.43
CA THR A 123 3.29 0.51 3.47
C THR A 123 2.56 1.71 4.06
N PRO A 124 1.46 2.17 3.42
CA PRO A 124 0.64 3.26 3.94
C PRO A 124 0.04 2.92 5.31
N LEU A 125 0.15 3.82 6.29
CA LEU A 125 -0.35 3.59 7.64
C LEU A 125 -1.86 3.84 7.76
N LEU A 126 -2.35 4.99 7.28
CA LEU A 126 -3.70 5.51 7.58
C LEU A 126 -4.66 5.47 6.39
N THR A 127 -4.53 4.48 5.49
CA THR A 127 -5.42 4.31 4.34
C THR A 127 -6.63 3.42 4.61
N GLY A 128 -6.62 2.64 5.69
CA GLY A 128 -7.73 1.82 6.15
C GLY A 128 -8.82 2.63 6.85
N ASN A 129 -9.89 1.93 7.25
CA ASN A 129 -10.87 2.44 8.22
C ASN A 129 -10.38 2.16 9.64
N ILE A 130 -9.79 1.00 9.86
CA ILE A 130 -9.16 0.56 11.09
C ILE A 130 -7.67 0.42 10.80
N ASN A 131 -6.84 1.21 11.45
CA ASN A 131 -5.41 1.24 11.19
C ASN A 131 -4.64 0.96 12.48
N TRP A 132 -4.00 -0.20 12.52
CA TRP A 132 -3.13 -0.65 13.59
C TRP A 132 -1.69 -0.30 13.27
N VAL A 133 -1.05 0.43 14.16
CA VAL A 133 0.35 0.84 14.04
C VAL A 133 1.10 0.30 15.26
N ALA A 134 2.11 -0.53 15.04
CA ALA A 134 2.87 -1.12 16.13
C ALA A 134 3.51 -0.03 17.00
N SER A 135 3.41 -0.17 18.32
CA SER A 135 4.04 0.78 19.24
C SER A 135 5.57 0.67 19.13
N PRO A 136 6.29 1.78 18.97
CA PRO A 136 7.74 1.75 18.97
C PRO A 136 8.34 1.52 20.39
N SER A 137 7.60 1.86 21.43
CA SER A 137 8.05 1.78 22.84
C SER A 137 7.58 0.52 23.55
N ASP A 138 6.42 -0.02 23.16
CA ASP A 138 5.74 -1.09 23.89
C ASP A 138 5.62 -2.35 23.05
N ARG A 139 6.41 -3.35 23.41
CA ARG A 139 6.33 -4.65 22.75
C ARG A 139 4.93 -5.27 22.90
N ASP A 140 4.41 -5.86 21.81
CA ASP A 140 3.10 -6.48 21.69
C ASP A 140 1.90 -5.51 21.81
N TYR A 141 2.12 -4.19 21.80
CA TYR A 141 1.07 -3.18 21.84
C TYR A 141 0.98 -2.38 20.54
N TRP A 142 -0.22 -1.88 20.26
CA TRP A 142 -0.59 -1.22 19.02
C TRP A 142 -1.33 0.07 19.30
N HIS A 143 -0.97 1.13 18.60
CA HIS A 143 -1.79 2.34 18.44
C HIS A 143 -2.89 2.04 17.42
N LEU A 144 -4.09 2.56 17.65
CA LEU A 144 -5.23 2.40 16.79
C LEU A 144 -5.71 3.75 16.27
N PHE A 145 -5.86 3.85 14.96
CA PHE A 145 -6.44 5.02 14.30
C PHE A 145 -7.68 4.62 13.52
N ILE A 146 -8.80 5.26 13.81
CA ILE A 146 -10.07 5.04 13.12
C ILE A 146 -10.31 6.12 12.10
N ARG A 147 -10.45 5.74 10.84
CA ARG A 147 -10.94 6.61 9.79
C ARG A 147 -12.39 6.25 9.48
N PHE A 148 -13.32 7.13 9.85
CA PHE A 148 -14.73 6.87 9.63
C PHE A 148 -15.05 6.64 8.15
N PRO A 149 -15.89 5.62 7.82
CA PRO A 149 -16.20 5.26 6.44
C PRO A 149 -16.75 6.45 5.65
N LYS A 150 -16.27 6.63 4.41
CA LYS A 150 -16.60 7.71 3.48
C LYS A 150 -16.23 9.12 3.96
N THR A 151 -15.54 9.28 5.06
CA THR A 151 -15.03 10.57 5.55
C THR A 151 -13.49 10.63 5.46
N ASN A 152 -12.92 11.80 5.78
CA ASN A 152 -11.48 11.98 5.99
C ASN A 152 -11.13 12.19 7.47
N ILE A 153 -12.10 12.05 8.36
CA ILE A 153 -11.90 12.19 9.80
C ILE A 153 -11.12 10.99 10.29
N VAL A 154 -10.02 11.25 10.96
CA VAL A 154 -9.21 10.24 11.65
C VAL A 154 -9.27 10.54 13.14
N TYR A 155 -9.62 9.53 13.90
CA TYR A 155 -9.62 9.54 15.36
C TYR A 155 -8.50 8.65 15.87
N GLU A 156 -7.67 9.19 16.73
CA GLU A 156 -6.64 8.46 17.48
C GLU A 156 -7.25 7.84 18.72
N TRP A 157 -7.09 6.54 18.88
CA TRP A 157 -7.64 5.78 20.01
C TRP A 157 -6.88 6.11 21.28
N LYS A 158 -7.57 6.26 22.40
CA LYS A 158 -6.98 6.71 23.67
C LYS A 158 -6.09 5.69 24.36
N ASP A 159 -6.28 4.41 24.03
CA ASP A 159 -5.54 3.31 24.64
C ASP A 159 -4.68 2.60 23.60
N VAL A 160 -3.51 2.14 23.97
CA VAL A 160 -2.77 1.15 23.19
C VAL A 160 -3.30 -0.25 23.50
N VAL A 161 -3.37 -1.08 22.48
CA VAL A 161 -4.07 -2.37 22.49
C VAL A 161 -3.07 -3.50 22.33
N HIS A 162 -3.17 -4.52 23.19
CA HIS A 162 -2.33 -5.71 23.08
C HIS A 162 -2.68 -6.55 21.84
N SER A 163 -1.69 -7.15 21.18
CA SER A 163 -1.82 -7.96 19.96
C SER A 163 -2.97 -8.98 20.01
N LYS A 164 -3.23 -9.58 21.16
CA LYS A 164 -4.31 -10.55 21.36
C LYS A 164 -5.72 -9.98 21.18
N SER A 165 -5.89 -8.67 21.35
CA SER A 165 -7.19 -7.98 21.26
C SER A 165 -7.42 -7.30 19.90
N VAL A 166 -6.43 -7.24 19.02
CA VAL A 166 -6.48 -6.55 17.71
C VAL A 166 -7.66 -7.05 16.87
N ALA A 167 -7.80 -8.35 16.70
CA ALA A 167 -8.86 -8.95 15.90
C ALA A 167 -10.26 -8.70 16.51
N ALA A 168 -10.40 -8.92 17.81
CA ALA A 168 -11.67 -8.77 18.53
C ALA A 168 -12.15 -7.30 18.54
N ILE A 169 -11.26 -6.34 18.79
CA ILE A 169 -11.58 -4.92 18.74
C ILE A 169 -11.94 -4.50 17.31
N SER A 170 -11.19 -4.96 16.29
CA SER A 170 -11.53 -4.68 14.90
C SER A 170 -12.94 -5.14 14.53
N LYS A 171 -13.31 -6.34 14.93
CA LYS A 171 -14.65 -6.90 14.72
C LYS A 171 -15.72 -6.09 15.45
N ARG A 172 -15.49 -5.77 16.72
CA ARG A 172 -16.41 -4.98 17.55
C ARG A 172 -16.65 -3.58 16.98
N ILE A 173 -15.58 -2.90 16.56
CA ILE A 173 -15.68 -1.58 15.91
C ILE A 173 -16.52 -1.66 14.62
N GLU A 174 -16.27 -2.68 13.79
CA GLU A 174 -17.03 -2.89 12.57
C GLU A 174 -18.53 -3.11 12.87
N GLU A 175 -18.85 -3.97 13.83
CA GLU A 175 -20.21 -4.24 14.27
C GLU A 175 -20.93 -2.96 14.75
N ILE A 176 -20.26 -2.13 15.56
CA ILE A 176 -20.84 -0.87 16.07
C ILE A 176 -21.06 0.11 14.93
N ILE A 177 -20.09 0.30 14.03
CA ILE A 177 -20.20 1.24 12.90
C ILE A 177 -21.35 0.86 11.98
N PHE A 178 -21.59 -0.42 11.73
CA PHE A 178 -22.70 -0.85 10.88
C PHE A 178 -24.04 -0.89 11.63
N ALA A 179 -24.06 -1.20 12.92
CA ALA A 179 -25.27 -1.17 13.73
C ALA A 179 -25.80 0.25 13.97
N GLN A 180 -24.91 1.25 14.03
CA GLN A 180 -25.24 2.67 14.23
C GLN A 180 -24.72 3.49 13.05
N ALA A 181 -25.08 3.06 11.83
CA ALA A 181 -24.55 3.65 10.59
C ALA A 181 -24.87 5.15 10.45
N GLU A 182 -25.99 5.63 10.96
CA GLU A 182 -26.37 7.04 10.97
C GLU A 182 -25.39 7.91 11.77
N LYS A 183 -24.72 7.35 12.78
CA LYS A 183 -23.74 8.07 13.61
C LYS A 183 -22.32 8.02 13.02
N PHE A 184 -21.92 6.89 12.43
CA PHE A 184 -20.51 6.61 12.12
C PHE A 184 -20.21 6.43 10.63
N TYR A 185 -21.22 6.17 9.79
CA TYR A 185 -21.03 5.89 8.37
C TYR A 185 -21.46 7.04 7.49
N ASP A 186 -20.58 7.62 6.68
CA ASP A 186 -20.83 8.80 5.82
C ASP A 186 -21.26 10.06 6.62
N ASN A 187 -20.91 10.11 7.89
CA ASN A 187 -21.21 11.21 8.81
C ASN A 187 -19.95 12.03 9.09
N LYS A 188 -19.98 13.33 8.79
CA LYS A 188 -18.86 14.24 9.01
C LYS A 188 -18.72 14.66 10.48
N ASP A 189 -19.75 14.44 11.28
CA ASP A 189 -19.77 14.76 12.71
C ASP A 189 -19.59 13.52 13.58
N ALA A 190 -19.09 12.40 12.98
CA ALA A 190 -18.85 11.16 13.69
C ALA A 190 -17.90 11.35 14.86
N SER A 191 -18.34 10.97 16.07
CA SER A 191 -17.54 11.09 17.30
C SER A 191 -16.70 9.85 17.56
N GLY A 192 -15.38 10.04 17.60
CA GLY A 192 -14.44 8.97 17.97
C GLY A 192 -14.55 8.60 19.44
N ASP A 193 -14.81 9.56 20.32
CA ASP A 193 -14.99 9.31 21.75
C ASP A 193 -16.23 8.45 22.04
N GLU A 194 -17.34 8.69 21.31
CA GLU A 194 -18.54 7.85 21.44
C GLU A 194 -18.25 6.42 20.97
N LEU A 195 -17.54 6.25 19.85
CA LEU A 195 -17.14 4.92 19.37
C LEU A 195 -16.22 4.20 20.36
N PHE A 196 -15.28 4.95 20.98
CA PHE A 196 -14.38 4.42 22.00
C PHE A 196 -15.16 3.87 23.20
N GLU A 197 -16.07 4.65 23.77
CA GLU A 197 -16.87 4.23 24.95
C GLU A 197 -17.79 3.03 24.62
N LEU A 198 -18.40 2.98 23.44
CA LEU A 198 -19.19 1.85 23.00
C LEU A 198 -18.36 0.56 22.80
N THR A 199 -17.11 0.71 22.41
CA THR A 199 -16.19 -0.42 22.20
C THR A 199 -15.63 -0.93 23.52
N LYS A 200 -15.32 -0.04 24.47
CA LYS A 200 -14.70 -0.34 25.77
C LYS A 200 -15.51 -1.30 26.64
N SER A 201 -16.80 -1.47 26.36
CA SER A 201 -17.66 -2.42 27.10
C SER A 201 -17.25 -3.89 26.93
N GLY A 202 -16.32 -4.21 26.01
CA GLY A 202 -15.72 -5.53 25.82
C GLY A 202 -14.57 -5.81 26.80
N ASN A 203 -14.27 -7.08 27.01
CA ASN A 203 -13.11 -7.49 27.82
C ASN A 203 -11.86 -7.56 26.94
N PHE A 204 -11.16 -6.44 26.77
CA PHE A 204 -9.96 -6.30 25.95
C PHE A 204 -8.73 -5.98 26.79
N THR A 205 -7.57 -6.47 26.35
CA THR A 205 -6.29 -6.12 26.98
C THR A 205 -5.79 -4.82 26.39
N THR A 206 -5.96 -3.74 27.12
CA THR A 206 -5.53 -2.40 26.76
C THR A 206 -4.76 -1.75 27.91
N LYS A 207 -4.00 -0.69 27.64
CA LYS A 207 -3.45 0.21 28.62
C LYS A 207 -3.55 1.65 28.10
N THR A 208 -3.65 2.62 29.00
CA THR A 208 -3.66 4.01 28.62
C THR A 208 -2.36 4.38 27.94
N GLU A 209 -2.45 5.13 26.84
CA GLU A 209 -1.29 5.64 26.13
C GLU A 209 -0.59 6.71 26.97
N GLU A 210 0.72 6.58 27.13
CA GLU A 210 1.53 7.53 27.94
C GLU A 210 2.11 8.66 27.07
N ALA A 211 2.33 8.39 25.78
CA ALA A 211 2.90 9.36 24.85
C ALA A 211 2.34 9.17 23.44
N PRO A 212 2.04 10.26 22.70
CA PRO A 212 1.53 10.19 21.34
C PRO A 212 2.54 9.51 20.40
N LEU A 213 2.02 8.79 19.40
CA LEU A 213 2.84 8.12 18.40
C LEU A 213 3.65 9.13 17.58
N THR A 214 4.96 9.02 17.63
CA THR A 214 5.87 9.78 16.78
C THR A 214 6.38 8.89 15.65
N LEU A 215 6.05 9.28 14.42
CA LEU A 215 6.48 8.54 13.22
C LEU A 215 7.82 9.09 12.69
N PRO A 216 8.69 8.23 12.16
CA PRO A 216 9.91 8.69 11.49
C PRO A 216 9.57 9.51 10.24
N PRO A 217 10.50 10.37 9.77
CA PRO A 217 10.33 11.10 8.51
C PRO A 217 10.06 10.15 7.35
N TYR A 218 9.06 10.48 6.54
CA TYR A 218 8.70 9.66 5.39
C TYR A 218 9.77 9.73 4.31
N LYS A 219 10.25 8.55 3.87
CA LYS A 219 11.13 8.39 2.72
C LYS A 219 10.89 7.04 2.08
N LEU A 220 10.30 7.04 0.89
CA LEU A 220 10.03 5.80 0.15
C LEU A 220 11.35 5.07 -0.16
N PRO A 221 11.53 3.80 0.26
CA PRO A 221 12.69 3.01 -0.09
C PRO A 221 12.67 2.61 -1.57
N TYR A 222 13.84 2.28 -2.14
CA TYR A 222 13.91 1.60 -3.42
C TYR A 222 13.56 0.12 -3.23
N TYR A 223 12.59 -0.39 -3.97
CA TYR A 223 11.97 -1.69 -3.71
C TYR A 223 12.01 -2.66 -4.91
N GLU A 224 12.99 -2.52 -5.78
CA GLU A 224 13.16 -3.35 -6.96
C GLU A 224 14.53 -4.04 -6.99
N GLY A 225 14.63 -5.15 -7.75
CA GLY A 225 15.86 -5.86 -7.99
C GLY A 225 16.21 -6.92 -6.95
N ILE A 226 17.35 -7.60 -7.14
CA ILE A 226 17.87 -8.57 -6.19
C ILE A 226 18.81 -7.83 -5.22
N ASN A 227 18.45 -7.82 -3.95
CA ASN A 227 19.16 -7.11 -2.91
C ASN A 227 19.47 -8.04 -1.73
N ARG A 228 20.63 -7.85 -1.11
CA ARG A 228 21.05 -8.63 0.06
C ARG A 228 20.40 -8.10 1.33
N TYR A 229 20.00 -9.01 2.22
CA TYR A 229 19.65 -8.72 3.59
C TYR A 229 20.11 -9.88 4.47
N SER A 230 20.74 -9.58 5.60
CA SER A 230 21.39 -10.61 6.42
C SER A 230 22.28 -11.55 5.57
N ASP A 231 22.04 -12.84 5.61
CA ASP A 231 22.70 -13.90 4.84
C ASP A 231 21.95 -14.34 3.56
N LYS A 232 20.84 -13.67 3.24
CA LYS A 232 19.91 -14.00 2.15
C LYS A 232 19.69 -12.83 1.19
N TYR A 233 18.83 -13.06 0.21
CA TYR A 233 18.42 -12.04 -0.76
C TYR A 233 16.90 -11.92 -0.81
N TRP A 234 16.45 -10.73 -1.13
CA TRP A 234 15.08 -10.47 -1.56
C TRP A 234 15.08 -9.97 -3.00
N LEU A 235 14.01 -10.27 -3.71
CA LEU A 235 13.76 -9.88 -5.09
C LEU A 235 12.49 -9.07 -5.15
N GLY A 236 12.59 -7.81 -5.55
CA GLY A 236 11.44 -6.96 -5.87
C GLY A 236 11.21 -6.88 -7.37
N ILE A 237 9.99 -7.11 -7.83
CA ILE A 237 9.63 -7.10 -9.24
C ILE A 237 8.53 -6.09 -9.49
N TYR A 238 8.84 -5.08 -10.28
CA TYR A 238 7.93 -4.06 -10.77
C TYR A 238 7.61 -4.32 -12.25
N ARG A 239 6.39 -3.98 -12.67
CA ARG A 239 6.00 -4.01 -14.09
C ARG A 239 5.41 -2.67 -14.50
N ARG A 240 5.98 -2.05 -15.55
CA ARG A 240 5.61 -0.70 -16.01
C ARG A 240 4.12 -0.53 -16.28
N ASP A 241 3.50 -1.54 -16.90
CA ASP A 241 2.08 -1.55 -17.24
C ASP A 241 1.20 -2.23 -16.16
N GLU A 242 1.80 -2.56 -15.00
CA GLU A 242 1.16 -3.30 -13.90
C GLU A 242 0.69 -4.71 -14.31
N LEU A 243 1.17 -5.25 -15.44
CA LEU A 243 0.81 -6.55 -16.00
C LEU A 243 1.89 -7.58 -15.69
N PHE A 244 1.54 -8.63 -14.97
CA PHE A 244 2.40 -9.76 -14.69
C PHE A 244 1.99 -10.94 -15.59
N GLU A 245 2.93 -11.44 -16.37
CA GLU A 245 2.69 -12.59 -17.23
C GLU A 245 2.43 -13.85 -16.39
N ILE A 246 1.34 -14.56 -16.68
CA ILE A 246 0.93 -15.77 -15.95
C ILE A 246 2.01 -16.86 -16.05
N ARG A 247 2.65 -17.02 -17.21
CA ARG A 247 3.72 -18.01 -17.39
C ARG A 247 4.92 -17.73 -16.48
N PHE A 248 5.35 -16.47 -16.42
CA PHE A 248 6.41 -16.04 -15.51
C PHE A 248 6.06 -16.34 -14.06
N LEU A 249 4.87 -15.92 -13.61
CA LEU A 249 4.45 -16.13 -12.22
C LEU A 249 4.34 -17.61 -11.86
N LYS A 250 3.89 -18.48 -12.78
CA LYS A 250 3.86 -19.92 -12.55
C LYS A 250 5.26 -20.49 -12.33
N GLU A 251 6.23 -20.14 -13.16
CA GLU A 251 7.62 -20.60 -12.98
C GLU A 251 8.26 -20.00 -11.72
N ALA A 252 7.97 -18.74 -11.39
CA ALA A 252 8.42 -18.14 -10.14
C ALA A 252 7.86 -18.89 -8.92
N CYS A 253 6.58 -19.28 -8.93
CA CYS A 253 5.99 -20.11 -7.88
C CYS A 253 6.67 -21.48 -7.78
N LEU A 254 6.94 -22.16 -8.91
CA LEU A 254 7.65 -23.43 -8.92
C LEU A 254 9.08 -23.30 -8.38
N LEU A 255 9.76 -22.20 -8.72
CA LEU A 255 11.10 -21.93 -8.20
C LEU A 255 11.08 -21.67 -6.69
N CYS A 256 10.07 -20.94 -6.18
CA CYS A 256 9.84 -20.79 -4.74
C CYS A 256 9.70 -22.16 -4.06
N ILE A 257 8.81 -23.01 -4.58
CA ILE A 257 8.56 -24.36 -4.04
C ILE A 257 9.86 -25.20 -4.05
N LYS A 258 10.55 -25.22 -5.18
CA LYS A 258 11.83 -25.95 -5.34
C LYS A 258 12.89 -25.51 -4.35
N THR A 259 12.93 -24.22 -4.02
CA THR A 259 13.98 -23.62 -3.18
C THR A 259 13.58 -23.43 -1.72
N GLY A 260 12.37 -23.90 -1.32
CA GLY A 260 11.87 -23.81 0.04
C GLY A 260 11.44 -22.41 0.46
N ILE A 261 11.08 -21.54 -0.50
CA ILE A 261 10.49 -20.24 -0.23
C ILE A 261 8.98 -20.44 -0.07
N GLU A 262 8.49 -20.23 1.14
CA GLU A 262 7.09 -20.51 1.49
C GLU A 262 6.12 -19.40 1.08
N GLN A 263 6.61 -18.19 0.82
CA GLN A 263 5.77 -17.01 0.65
C GLN A 263 6.33 -16.04 -0.39
N LEU A 264 5.41 -15.52 -1.22
CA LEU A 264 5.59 -14.29 -1.98
C LEU A 264 4.76 -13.19 -1.31
N CYS A 265 5.14 -11.94 -1.54
CA CYS A 265 4.43 -10.80 -0.98
C CYS A 265 3.94 -9.90 -2.10
N SER A 266 2.62 -9.62 -2.16
CA SER A 266 2.12 -8.49 -2.93
C SER A 266 2.25 -7.20 -2.12
N THR A 267 2.48 -6.08 -2.80
CA THR A 267 2.78 -4.80 -2.15
C THR A 267 1.75 -3.73 -2.50
N PRO A 268 1.61 -2.67 -1.68
CA PRO A 268 0.77 -1.51 -2.03
C PRO A 268 1.26 -0.73 -3.26
N TRP A 269 2.44 -1.08 -3.78
CA TRP A 269 3.05 -0.51 -4.99
C TRP A 269 2.74 -1.33 -6.24
N LYS A 270 1.79 -2.29 -6.13
CA LYS A 270 1.40 -3.19 -7.23
C LYS A 270 2.56 -4.01 -7.80
N THR A 271 3.45 -4.39 -6.90
CA THR A 271 4.65 -5.18 -7.16
C THR A 271 4.61 -6.47 -6.35
N ILE A 272 5.53 -7.37 -6.61
CA ILE A 272 5.75 -8.53 -5.77
C ILE A 272 7.15 -8.47 -5.16
N ILE A 273 7.26 -8.94 -3.93
CA ILE A 273 8.54 -9.14 -3.24
C ILE A 273 8.65 -10.61 -2.85
N ILE A 274 9.79 -11.20 -3.11
CA ILE A 274 10.15 -12.58 -2.76
C ILE A 274 11.33 -12.49 -1.83
N LYS A 275 11.17 -12.95 -0.58
CA LYS A 275 12.21 -12.96 0.46
C LYS A 275 12.80 -14.37 0.64
N GLY A 276 13.97 -14.47 1.29
CA GLY A 276 14.55 -15.76 1.66
C GLY A 276 15.34 -16.47 0.55
N ILE A 277 15.70 -15.78 -0.52
CA ILE A 277 16.52 -16.36 -1.59
C ILE A 277 17.93 -16.60 -1.07
N GLN A 278 18.37 -17.86 -1.08
CA GLN A 278 19.73 -18.23 -0.67
C GLN A 278 20.72 -17.94 -1.81
N GLU A 279 21.99 -17.63 -1.47
CA GLU A 279 23.06 -17.34 -2.45
C GLU A 279 23.16 -18.42 -3.55
N LYS A 280 23.11 -19.71 -3.17
CA LYS A 280 23.17 -20.83 -4.12
C LYS A 280 22.06 -20.86 -5.16
N ASN A 281 20.90 -20.24 -4.85
CA ASN A 281 19.71 -20.22 -5.71
C ASN A 281 19.62 -18.93 -6.55
N ARG A 282 20.50 -17.96 -6.32
CA ARG A 282 20.49 -16.64 -7.00
C ARG A 282 20.62 -16.76 -8.51
N TYR A 283 21.42 -17.73 -8.96
CA TYR A 283 21.60 -18.00 -10.38
C TYR A 283 20.28 -18.47 -11.05
N ASP A 284 19.53 -19.38 -10.41
CA ASP A 284 18.24 -19.85 -10.94
C ASP A 284 17.24 -18.70 -11.09
N TRP A 285 17.22 -17.74 -10.12
CA TRP A 285 16.38 -16.55 -10.21
C TRP A 285 16.81 -15.63 -11.36
N ASN A 286 18.10 -15.41 -11.58
CA ASN A 286 18.58 -14.62 -12.71
C ASN A 286 18.19 -15.27 -14.05
N LEU A 287 18.36 -16.58 -14.19
CA LEU A 287 17.94 -17.30 -15.39
C LEU A 287 16.42 -17.16 -15.66
N LEU A 288 15.60 -17.22 -14.60
CA LEU A 288 14.16 -17.04 -14.75
C LEU A 288 13.82 -15.60 -15.23
N LEU A 289 14.46 -14.60 -14.66
CA LEU A 289 14.27 -13.21 -15.04
C LEU A 289 14.73 -12.94 -16.49
N ASP A 290 15.87 -13.49 -16.88
CA ASP A 290 16.40 -13.40 -18.25
C ASP A 290 15.48 -14.08 -19.26
N LYS A 291 14.97 -15.27 -18.94
CA LYS A 291 14.02 -16.02 -19.78
C LYS A 291 12.79 -15.21 -20.13
N TYR A 292 12.26 -14.46 -19.17
CA TYR A 292 11.05 -13.64 -19.34
C TYR A 292 11.37 -12.17 -19.62
N GLN A 293 12.64 -11.82 -19.81
CA GLN A 293 13.11 -10.44 -20.06
C GLN A 293 12.55 -9.43 -19.05
N ILE A 294 12.59 -9.81 -17.76
CA ILE A 294 12.13 -8.97 -16.68
C ILE A 294 13.21 -7.92 -16.35
N ASN A 295 12.92 -6.66 -16.65
CA ASN A 295 13.78 -5.57 -16.21
C ASN A 295 13.65 -5.38 -14.69
N MET A 296 14.77 -5.21 -14.00
CA MET A 296 14.86 -5.04 -12.55
C MET A 296 15.58 -3.74 -12.14
N ARG A 297 15.69 -2.79 -13.05
CA ARG A 297 16.39 -1.52 -12.80
C ARG A 297 15.63 -0.35 -13.42
N HIS A 298 14.39 -0.17 -12.96
CA HIS A 298 13.65 1.02 -13.33
C HIS A 298 14.14 2.21 -12.51
N ALA A 299 14.08 3.40 -13.10
CA ALA A 299 14.37 4.62 -12.38
C ALA A 299 13.36 4.85 -11.24
N ALA A 300 13.78 5.53 -10.18
CA ALA A 300 12.86 5.94 -9.11
C ALA A 300 11.65 6.72 -9.66
N ASN A 301 11.84 7.46 -10.74
CA ASN A 301 10.79 8.19 -11.44
C ASN A 301 9.64 7.30 -11.92
N GLU A 302 9.87 6.01 -12.17
CA GLU A 302 8.80 5.06 -12.50
C GLU A 302 8.19 4.41 -11.27
N LEU A 303 9.02 4.06 -10.29
CA LEU A 303 8.61 3.31 -9.10
C LEU A 303 7.75 4.15 -8.14
N ASN A 304 8.04 5.44 -8.01
CA ASN A 304 7.48 6.30 -6.97
C ASN A 304 6.03 6.75 -7.21
N PHE A 305 5.35 6.19 -8.20
CA PHE A 305 3.96 6.53 -8.50
C PHE A 305 2.98 5.48 -8.00
N GLN A 306 1.94 5.94 -7.29
CA GLN A 306 0.72 5.17 -7.08
C GLN A 306 -0.40 5.69 -7.98
N VAL A 307 -1.09 4.78 -8.66
CA VAL A 307 -2.24 5.09 -9.50
C VAL A 307 -3.45 4.26 -9.09
N ASP A 308 -4.65 4.78 -9.32
CA ASP A 308 -5.89 4.05 -9.05
C ASP A 308 -5.90 2.66 -9.72
N ASP A 309 -6.40 1.65 -9.02
CA ASP A 309 -6.63 0.34 -9.62
C ASP A 309 -7.60 0.44 -10.80
N ASN A 310 -7.38 -0.35 -11.83
CA ASN A 310 -8.23 -0.41 -13.03
C ASN A 310 -8.40 0.93 -13.77
N SER A 311 -7.42 1.84 -13.69
CA SER A 311 -7.47 3.15 -14.35
C SER A 311 -6.42 3.31 -15.45
N LEU A 312 -6.76 2.88 -16.68
CA LEU A 312 -5.91 3.13 -17.86
C LEU A 312 -5.62 4.63 -18.07
N LYS A 313 -6.54 5.51 -17.64
CA LYS A 313 -6.33 6.96 -17.74
C LYS A 313 -5.24 7.44 -16.77
N ALA A 314 -5.22 6.90 -15.55
CA ALA A 314 -4.18 7.21 -14.57
C ALA A 314 -2.82 6.65 -15.01
N LEU A 315 -2.80 5.42 -15.55
CA LEU A 315 -1.57 4.80 -16.05
C LEU A 315 -0.97 5.57 -17.25
N LYS A 316 -1.81 5.97 -18.22
CA LYS A 316 -1.36 6.82 -19.34
C LYS A 316 -0.84 8.18 -18.86
N LEU A 317 -1.46 8.76 -17.84
CA LEU A 317 -0.99 10.01 -17.26
C LEU A 317 0.34 9.82 -16.53
N LYS A 318 0.51 8.72 -15.77
CA LYS A 318 1.78 8.34 -15.16
C LYS A 318 2.88 8.27 -16.22
N HIS A 319 2.70 7.53 -17.31
CA HIS A 319 3.71 7.40 -18.37
C HIS A 319 4.11 8.76 -18.96
N HIS A 320 3.14 9.65 -19.16
CA HIS A 320 3.40 11.00 -19.64
C HIS A 320 4.26 11.83 -18.67
N LEU A 321 3.92 11.78 -17.36
CA LEU A 321 4.65 12.53 -16.33
C LEU A 321 6.03 11.93 -16.08
N VAL A 322 6.15 10.60 -16.05
CA VAL A 322 7.46 9.91 -15.94
C VAL A 322 8.38 10.28 -17.09
N LYS A 323 7.87 10.27 -18.34
CA LYS A 323 8.66 10.67 -19.49
C LYS A 323 9.20 12.09 -19.33
N TYR A 324 8.34 13.04 -18.96
CA TYR A 324 8.74 14.44 -18.76
C TYR A 324 9.83 14.59 -17.69
N LEU A 325 9.66 13.92 -16.53
CA LEU A 325 10.63 13.96 -15.44
C LEU A 325 11.97 13.32 -15.83
N ASN A 326 11.96 12.27 -16.66
CA ASN A 326 13.18 11.66 -17.19
C ASN A 326 13.87 12.54 -18.23
N ASP A 327 13.12 13.16 -19.15
CA ASP A 327 13.66 14.06 -20.18
C ASP A 327 14.31 15.30 -19.54
N ASP A 328 13.83 15.75 -18.38
CA ASP A 328 14.36 16.88 -17.60
C ASP A 328 15.39 16.45 -16.53
N ASP A 329 15.77 15.18 -16.48
CA ASP A 329 16.66 14.59 -15.47
C ASP A 329 16.26 14.92 -14.01
N THR A 330 14.95 15.06 -13.76
CA THR A 330 14.43 15.40 -12.44
C THR A 330 14.40 14.16 -11.55
N ARG A 331 15.12 14.21 -10.44
CA ARG A 331 15.14 13.14 -9.42
C ARG A 331 13.82 13.10 -8.63
N THR A 332 13.31 11.87 -8.35
CA THR A 332 12.13 11.67 -7.50
C THR A 332 12.37 10.68 -6.35
N PHE A 333 13.64 10.38 -6.04
CA PHE A 333 14.00 9.43 -4.99
C PHE A 333 13.43 9.86 -3.62
N GLY A 334 12.77 8.94 -2.91
CA GLY A 334 12.20 9.17 -1.59
C GLY A 334 10.82 9.83 -1.57
N VAL A 335 10.36 10.42 -2.70
CA VAL A 335 9.02 11.02 -2.79
C VAL A 335 7.99 10.00 -3.26
N CYS A 336 6.77 10.11 -2.78
CA CYS A 336 5.63 9.33 -3.25
C CYS A 336 4.66 10.23 -4.03
N ILE A 337 4.39 9.89 -5.29
CA ILE A 337 3.52 10.66 -6.19
C ILE A 337 2.25 9.85 -6.46
N GLY A 338 1.09 10.41 -6.15
CA GLY A 338 -0.20 9.79 -6.38
C GLY A 338 -0.92 10.38 -7.59
N ILE A 339 -1.61 9.57 -8.37
CA ILE A 339 -2.51 10.03 -9.44
C ILE A 339 -3.92 9.57 -9.15
N LYS A 340 -4.78 10.52 -8.84
CA LYS A 340 -6.20 10.31 -8.56
C LYS A 340 -7.06 10.79 -9.72
N THR A 341 -7.74 9.84 -10.38
CA THR A 341 -8.63 10.13 -11.50
C THR A 341 -10.11 9.91 -11.19
N ARG A 342 -10.42 9.38 -10.00
CA ARG A 342 -11.77 9.06 -9.51
C ARG A 342 -12.05 9.80 -8.21
N LEU A 343 -13.33 9.99 -7.87
CA LEU A 343 -13.73 10.60 -6.60
C LEU A 343 -13.28 9.76 -5.40
N LYS A 344 -13.48 8.43 -5.47
CA LYS A 344 -13.00 7.48 -4.46
C LYS A 344 -11.68 6.89 -4.94
N SER A 345 -10.63 7.03 -4.16
CA SER A 345 -9.28 6.55 -4.46
C SER A 345 -8.58 6.20 -3.16
N GLU A 346 -7.76 5.17 -3.21
CA GLU A 346 -6.91 4.71 -2.11
C GLU A 346 -5.45 5.12 -2.28
N VAL A 347 -5.20 5.97 -3.24
CA VAL A 347 -3.84 6.47 -3.52
C VAL A 347 -3.30 7.21 -2.30
N PHE A 348 -2.10 6.83 -1.92
CA PHE A 348 -1.30 7.38 -0.84
C PHE A 348 -0.15 8.19 -1.45
N SER A 349 0.09 9.42 -1.01
CA SER A 349 1.11 10.23 -1.66
C SER A 349 1.56 11.45 -0.87
N SER A 350 2.84 11.78 -1.01
CA SER A 350 3.42 13.08 -0.62
C SER A 350 2.93 14.21 -1.54
N ILE A 351 2.84 13.90 -2.85
CA ILE A 351 2.36 14.81 -3.90
C ILE A 351 1.23 14.11 -4.65
N LEU A 352 0.04 14.68 -4.66
CA LEU A 352 -1.13 14.14 -5.31
C LEU A 352 -1.51 14.93 -6.56
N VAL A 353 -1.51 14.28 -7.71
CA VAL A 353 -2.10 14.78 -8.95
C VAL A 353 -3.58 14.37 -8.98
N ARG A 354 -4.47 15.34 -8.82
CA ARG A 354 -5.92 15.13 -8.82
C ARG A 354 -6.53 15.64 -10.11
N ARG A 355 -7.10 14.73 -10.90
CA ARG A 355 -7.87 15.07 -12.11
C ARG A 355 -9.30 15.46 -11.72
N LYS A 356 -9.79 16.59 -12.23
CA LYS A 356 -11.18 17.03 -12.07
C LYS A 356 -11.78 17.49 -13.39
N PRO A 357 -13.09 17.29 -13.63
CA PRO A 357 -13.75 17.84 -14.80
C PRO A 357 -13.90 19.36 -14.65
N LEU A 358 -13.64 20.09 -15.72
CA LEU A 358 -13.90 21.53 -15.79
C LEU A 358 -15.42 21.78 -15.89
N ILE A 359 -16.09 20.96 -16.70
CA ILE A 359 -17.55 20.99 -16.85
C ILE A 359 -18.09 19.60 -16.52
N ARG A 360 -19.07 19.52 -15.62
CA ARG A 360 -19.75 18.26 -15.29
C ARG A 360 -21.02 18.11 -16.12
N ILE A 361 -21.17 16.96 -16.78
CA ILE A 361 -22.39 16.58 -17.51
C ILE A 361 -22.80 15.21 -16.98
N GLY A 362 -23.87 15.17 -16.19
CA GLY A 362 -24.34 13.96 -15.53
C GLY A 362 -23.23 13.28 -14.68
N LYS A 363 -23.00 11.99 -14.91
CA LYS A 363 -21.91 11.24 -14.24
C LYS A 363 -20.53 11.39 -14.90
N GLY A 364 -20.44 12.10 -16.04
CA GLY A 364 -19.22 12.36 -16.79
C GLY A 364 -18.70 13.79 -16.66
N GLY A 365 -17.60 14.11 -17.36
CA GLY A 365 -17.04 15.45 -17.45
C GLY A 365 -16.54 15.72 -18.86
N LEU A 366 -16.70 16.95 -19.29
CA LEU A 366 -16.07 17.52 -20.47
C LEU A 366 -14.93 18.41 -20.03
N PHE A 367 -13.82 18.32 -20.76
CA PHE A 367 -12.56 18.96 -20.42
C PHE A 367 -12.10 18.67 -18.99
N TYR A 368 -10.83 18.47 -18.81
CA TYR A 368 -10.28 18.11 -17.50
C TYR A 368 -9.09 19.00 -17.19
N VAL A 369 -9.06 19.43 -15.95
CA VAL A 369 -7.95 20.15 -15.33
C VAL A 369 -7.38 19.32 -14.17
N TYR A 370 -6.22 19.71 -13.72
CA TYR A 370 -5.47 18.96 -12.71
C TYR A 370 -5.05 19.88 -11.58
N ASP A 371 -5.26 19.43 -10.37
CA ASP A 371 -4.69 20.05 -9.18
C ASP A 371 -3.48 19.24 -8.73
N ILE A 372 -2.48 19.93 -8.20
CA ILE A 372 -1.37 19.33 -7.46
C ILE A 372 -1.55 19.70 -6.01
N LEU A 373 -1.70 18.69 -5.16
CA LEU A 373 -1.83 18.82 -3.72
C LEU A 373 -0.59 18.22 -3.08
N CYS A 374 -0.04 18.87 -2.06
CA CYS A 374 1.05 18.33 -1.26
C CYS A 374 0.54 18.03 0.14
N ALA A 375 0.91 16.87 0.69
CA ALA A 375 0.68 16.57 2.08
C ALA A 375 1.47 17.56 2.96
N LYS A 376 0.97 17.83 4.17
CA LYS A 376 1.71 18.65 5.14
C LYS A 376 3.07 18.01 5.37
N ASP A 377 4.12 18.83 5.33
CA ASP A 377 5.51 18.40 5.46
C ASP A 377 5.93 17.29 4.48
N PHE A 378 5.20 17.17 3.37
CA PHE A 378 5.32 16.09 2.39
C PHE A 378 5.20 14.68 2.99
N ASN A 379 4.65 14.56 4.21
CA ASN A 379 4.41 13.28 4.86
C ASN A 379 3.02 12.75 4.46
N PRO A 380 2.94 11.67 3.68
CA PRO A 380 1.65 11.14 3.22
C PRO A 380 0.83 10.49 4.35
N ASN A 381 1.39 10.25 5.51
CA ASN A 381 0.65 9.82 6.70
C ASN A 381 -0.12 10.98 7.35
N GLU A 382 0.30 12.24 7.11
CA GLU A 382 -0.49 13.41 7.45
C GLU A 382 -1.71 13.53 6.55
N ARG A 383 -2.90 13.70 7.14
CA ARG A 383 -4.17 13.76 6.40
C ARG A 383 -4.51 15.14 5.90
N THR A 384 -3.75 16.15 6.34
CA THR A 384 -3.88 17.53 5.86
C THR A 384 -3.04 17.72 4.60
N ALA A 385 -3.64 18.34 3.59
CA ALA A 385 -2.94 18.66 2.36
C ALA A 385 -3.24 20.10 1.94
N PHE A 386 -2.26 20.76 1.35
CA PHE A 386 -2.42 22.09 0.76
C PHE A 386 -2.38 22.00 -0.77
N ALA A 387 -3.05 22.94 -1.42
CA ALA A 387 -3.01 23.03 -2.87
C ALA A 387 -1.73 23.77 -3.30
N PHE A 388 -0.81 23.03 -3.91
CA PHE A 388 0.41 23.59 -4.49
C PHE A 388 0.09 24.33 -5.79
N SER A 389 -0.74 23.74 -6.64
CA SER A 389 -1.21 24.36 -7.88
C SER A 389 -2.59 23.86 -8.23
N LYS A 390 -3.48 24.73 -8.76
CA LYS A 390 -4.87 24.41 -9.08
C LYS A 390 -5.16 24.65 -10.56
N ASP A 391 -6.16 23.93 -11.07
CA ASP A 391 -6.74 24.13 -12.40
C ASP A 391 -5.75 24.07 -13.56
N ASN A 392 -4.68 23.29 -13.42
CA ASN A 392 -3.67 23.18 -14.45
C ASN A 392 -4.22 22.46 -15.69
N PRO A 393 -4.06 23.03 -16.89
CA PRO A 393 -4.26 22.27 -18.11
C PRO A 393 -3.20 21.18 -18.25
N LYS A 394 -3.50 20.13 -19.04
CA LYS A 394 -2.62 18.96 -19.14
C LYS A 394 -1.19 19.32 -19.60
N PHE A 395 -1.02 20.31 -20.46
CA PHE A 395 0.30 20.71 -21.00
C PHE A 395 1.20 21.42 -19.97
N LEU A 396 0.65 22.03 -18.91
CA LEU A 396 1.41 22.64 -17.83
C LEU A 396 1.63 21.68 -16.64
N LEU A 397 0.88 20.57 -16.59
CA LEU A 397 0.85 19.69 -15.44
C LEU A 397 2.21 19.10 -15.07
N ALA A 398 2.99 18.68 -16.07
CA ALA A 398 4.29 18.05 -15.84
C ALA A 398 5.29 19.04 -15.22
N GLU A 399 5.33 20.28 -15.71
CA GLU A 399 6.18 21.33 -15.13
C GLU A 399 5.75 21.69 -13.70
N GLN A 400 4.44 21.77 -13.43
CA GLN A 400 3.96 22.02 -12.07
C GLN A 400 4.29 20.88 -11.11
N LEU A 401 4.21 19.62 -11.59
CA LEU A 401 4.64 18.46 -10.80
C LEU A 401 6.14 18.54 -10.50
N ARG A 402 6.97 18.87 -11.49
CA ARG A 402 8.41 19.07 -11.31
C ARG A 402 8.71 20.10 -10.22
N ARG A 403 8.01 21.25 -10.24
CA ARG A 403 8.15 22.28 -9.19
C ARG A 403 7.77 21.77 -7.81
N ALA A 404 6.72 20.97 -7.70
CA ALA A 404 6.33 20.35 -6.42
C ALA A 404 7.40 19.36 -5.93
N VAL A 405 8.00 18.56 -6.82
CA VAL A 405 9.12 17.67 -6.49
C VAL A 405 10.35 18.45 -6.02
N LEU A 406 10.70 19.53 -6.69
CA LEU A 406 11.81 20.40 -6.25
C LEU A 406 11.53 21.04 -4.87
N SER A 407 10.26 21.37 -4.59
CA SER A 407 9.85 21.87 -3.27
C SER A 407 10.00 20.82 -2.18
N PHE A 408 9.72 19.54 -2.47
CA PHE A 408 9.99 18.42 -1.57
C PHE A 408 11.47 18.35 -1.16
N TYR A 409 12.39 18.40 -2.12
CA TYR A 409 13.82 18.36 -1.81
C TYR A 409 14.30 19.61 -1.06
N LYS A 410 13.77 20.79 -1.40
CA LYS A 410 14.09 22.03 -0.67
C LYS A 410 13.63 21.99 0.79
N TYR A 411 12.50 21.36 1.04
CA TYR A 411 11.98 21.17 2.40
C TYR A 411 12.87 20.21 3.20
N HIS A 412 13.16 19.04 2.67
CA HIS A 412 13.98 18.03 3.37
C HIS A 412 15.44 18.47 3.53
N GLY A 413 16.05 19.13 2.55
CA GLY A 413 17.40 19.67 2.69
C GLY A 413 17.55 20.71 3.81
N LYS A 414 16.51 21.52 4.07
CA LYS A 414 16.51 22.43 5.21
C LYS A 414 16.39 21.70 6.55
N THR A 415 15.58 20.66 6.61
CA THR A 415 15.36 19.88 7.83
C THR A 415 16.63 19.10 8.23
N ASP A 416 17.37 18.57 7.26
CA ASP A 416 18.64 17.88 7.49
C ASP A 416 19.72 18.83 8.03
N VAL A 417 19.78 20.06 7.51
CA VAL A 417 20.72 21.09 8.00
C VAL A 417 20.41 21.49 9.45
N VAL A 418 19.13 21.67 9.79
CA VAL A 418 18.73 22.03 11.17
C VAL A 418 19.07 20.90 12.14
N LYS A 419 18.84 19.64 11.77
CA LYS A 419 19.23 18.49 12.60
C LYS A 419 20.74 18.38 12.79
N ALA A 420 21.54 18.61 11.75
CA ALA A 420 23.01 18.60 11.84
C ALA A 420 23.54 19.72 12.75
N VAL A 421 22.93 20.91 12.76
CA VAL A 421 23.28 22.00 13.65
C VAL A 421 22.96 21.66 15.11
N VAL A 422 21.79 21.10 15.38
CA VAL A 422 21.38 20.73 16.75
C VAL A 422 22.24 19.60 17.33
N THR A 423 22.64 18.61 16.50
CA THR A 423 23.54 17.53 16.95
C THR A 423 24.95 18.03 17.22
N ASN A 424 25.46 19.01 16.49
CA ASN A 424 26.78 19.60 16.73
C ASN A 424 26.80 20.54 17.95
N GLU A 425 25.69 21.12 18.35
CA GLU A 425 25.59 21.92 19.59
C GLU A 425 25.51 21.06 20.86
N VAL A 426 25.15 19.79 20.75
CA VAL A 426 25.09 18.83 21.90
C VAL A 426 26.41 18.10 22.10
N GLU A 427 27.31 18.10 21.12
CA GLU A 427 28.63 17.43 21.20
C GLU A 427 29.83 18.38 21.46
N SER A 428 29.64 19.56 22.02
CA SER A 428 30.78 20.34 22.53
C SER A 428 31.19 19.79 23.90
N PRO A 429 32.32 19.07 24.02
CA PRO A 429 32.80 18.69 25.35
C PRO A 429 33.33 19.91 26.02
N ASP A 430 32.87 20.16 27.24
CA ASP A 430 33.48 21.10 28.16
C ASP A 430 34.96 20.74 28.32
N ALA A 431 35.79 21.63 27.89
CA ALA A 431 37.22 21.61 28.18
C ALA A 431 37.39 21.88 29.68
N GLU A 432 37.83 20.91 30.43
CA GLU A 432 38.35 21.10 31.75
C GLU A 432 39.83 21.46 31.74
N PRO A 433 40.31 22.17 32.79
CA PRO A 433 41.54 22.92 32.86
C PRO A 433 42.82 22.08 33.00
#